data_9820120070d8d09af98f6aab0619f3e7
#
_entry.id   9820120070d8d09af98f6aab0619f3e7
#
_cell.length_a   1.000
_cell.length_b   1.000
_cell.length_c   1.000
_cell.angle_alpha   90.00
_cell.angle_beta   90.00
_cell.angle_gamma   90.00
#
_symmetry.space_group_name_H-M   'P 1'
#
loop_
_entity.id
_entity.type
_entity.pdbx_description
1 polymer ?
#
loop_
_entity_poly.entity_id
_entity_poly.type
_entity_poly.pdbx_seq_one_letter_code
_entity_poly.pdbx_strand_id
1 'polypeptide(L)'
;GNGQVEIKDARALKNDGNGTPARVYLKPLVYKIFGEPAGQESGLTEKPIMADNDPPEEFKPEIVFIEETGGGKWFAVFATQDKGAGIGHYEIKENRKYFPFFSKWVIAESPHALNDQKLKSFVYVRALDKAGNIKTAAAQPLMFKWYDNYFLWIIIIVVSGAIAFGFVFKGKNKS
;
A
#
# COMPACT_ATOMS: atom_id res chain seq x y z
N GLY A 1 -15.36 -38.50 24.80
CA GLY A 1 -15.99 -38.98 23.53
C GLY A 1 -15.01 -38.91 22.37
N ASN A 2 -15.24 -39.76 21.37
CA ASN A 2 -14.48 -39.68 20.11
C ASN A 2 -15.32 -38.92 19.11
N GLY A 3 -14.73 -37.97 18.41
CA GLY A 3 -15.36 -37.27 17.32
C GLY A 3 -14.59 -37.50 16.02
N GLN A 4 -15.30 -37.47 14.93
CA GLN A 4 -14.73 -37.57 13.60
C GLN A 4 -15.30 -36.45 12.74
N VAL A 5 -14.41 -35.73 12.05
CA VAL A 5 -14.76 -34.75 11.03
C VAL A 5 -14.52 -35.38 9.68
N GLU A 6 -15.53 -35.48 8.88
CA GLU A 6 -15.45 -35.95 7.50
C GLU A 6 -15.75 -34.79 6.56
N ILE A 7 -14.81 -34.51 5.65
CA ILE A 7 -15.02 -33.51 4.61
C ILE A 7 -15.64 -34.23 3.40
N LYS A 8 -16.87 -33.83 3.04
CA LYS A 8 -17.54 -34.29 1.84
C LYS A 8 -17.40 -33.24 0.74
N ASP A 9 -17.29 -33.70 -0.49
CA ASP A 9 -17.29 -32.85 -1.71
C ASP A 9 -16.15 -31.82 -1.83
N ALA A 10 -14.96 -32.18 -1.37
CA ALA A 10 -13.78 -31.35 -1.66
C ALA A 10 -13.42 -31.45 -3.14
N ARG A 11 -13.31 -30.29 -3.80
CA ARG A 11 -12.87 -30.17 -5.19
C ARG A 11 -11.58 -29.33 -5.25
N ALA A 12 -10.62 -29.81 -6.01
CA ALA A 12 -9.43 -29.04 -6.34
C ALA A 12 -9.21 -29.07 -7.85
N LEU A 13 -8.66 -27.98 -8.38
CA LEU A 13 -8.28 -27.88 -9.77
C LEU A 13 -6.75 -27.84 -9.85
N LYS A 14 -6.18 -28.39 -10.91
CA LYS A 14 -4.76 -28.23 -11.21
C LYS A 14 -4.50 -26.80 -11.66
N ASN A 15 -3.31 -26.29 -11.33
CA ASN A 15 -2.88 -24.98 -11.82
C ASN A 15 -2.24 -25.12 -13.22
N ASP A 16 -3.07 -25.55 -14.20
CA ASP A 16 -2.65 -25.77 -15.59
C ASP A 16 -3.32 -24.82 -16.57
N GLY A 17 -4.03 -23.80 -16.07
CA GLY A 17 -4.79 -22.83 -16.87
C GLY A 17 -6.07 -23.39 -17.51
N ASN A 18 -6.30 -24.72 -17.48
CA ASN A 18 -7.42 -25.39 -18.13
C ASN A 18 -8.55 -25.80 -17.18
N GLY A 19 -8.39 -25.56 -15.89
CA GLY A 19 -9.37 -25.94 -14.88
C GLY A 19 -9.52 -27.46 -14.72
N THR A 20 -8.47 -28.23 -15.01
CA THR A 20 -8.49 -29.68 -14.93
C THR A 20 -8.71 -30.16 -13.49
N PRO A 21 -9.69 -31.06 -13.23
CA PRO A 21 -9.93 -31.58 -11.89
C PRO A 21 -8.68 -32.31 -11.34
N ALA A 22 -8.28 -31.98 -10.12
CA ALA A 22 -7.25 -32.70 -9.39
C ALA A 22 -7.89 -33.80 -8.54
N ARG A 23 -7.18 -34.94 -8.36
CA ARG A 23 -7.59 -35.96 -7.42
C ARG A 23 -7.30 -35.48 -6.01
N VAL A 24 -8.34 -35.40 -5.19
CA VAL A 24 -8.23 -35.01 -3.77
C VAL A 24 -8.34 -36.28 -2.94
N TYR A 25 -7.34 -36.56 -2.12
CA TYR A 25 -7.37 -37.66 -1.15
C TYR A 25 -7.67 -37.07 0.21
N LEU A 26 -8.86 -37.31 0.72
CA LEU A 26 -9.26 -36.84 2.03
C LEU A 26 -9.03 -37.98 3.05
N LYS A 27 -8.36 -37.65 4.15
CA LYS A 27 -8.28 -38.52 5.31
C LYS A 27 -9.20 -37.96 6.40
N PRO A 28 -10.08 -38.79 7.01
CA PRO A 28 -10.90 -38.31 8.11
C PRO A 28 -9.98 -37.87 9.28
N LEU A 29 -10.29 -36.73 9.88
CA LEU A 29 -9.67 -36.30 11.12
C LEU A 29 -10.39 -36.95 12.29
N VAL A 30 -9.75 -37.89 12.95
CA VAL A 30 -10.24 -38.49 14.16
C VAL A 30 -9.63 -37.75 15.36
N TYR A 31 -10.49 -37.25 16.23
CA TYR A 31 -10.03 -36.57 17.45
C TYR A 31 -10.72 -37.21 18.68
N LYS A 32 -10.00 -37.21 19.79
CA LYS A 32 -10.48 -37.78 21.05
C LYS A 32 -10.67 -36.62 22.02
N ILE A 33 -11.92 -36.44 22.46
CA ILE A 33 -12.24 -35.49 23.51
C ILE A 33 -12.09 -36.22 24.84
N PHE A 34 -11.06 -35.86 25.60
CA PHE A 34 -10.97 -36.26 26.99
C PHE A 34 -11.87 -35.30 27.76
N GLY A 35 -13.04 -35.76 28.14
CA GLY A 35 -13.93 -34.96 28.98
C GLY A 35 -13.33 -34.84 30.36
N GLU A 36 -12.91 -33.65 30.72
CA GLU A 36 -12.80 -33.26 32.14
C GLU A 36 -14.18 -32.81 32.63
N PRO A 37 -14.50 -33.04 33.93
CA PRO A 37 -15.80 -32.62 34.44
C PRO A 37 -15.91 -31.08 34.39
N ALA A 38 -17.07 -30.61 33.96
CA ALA A 38 -17.38 -29.18 33.92
C ALA A 38 -17.14 -28.54 35.31
N GLY A 39 -16.10 -27.77 35.41
CA GLY A 39 -15.74 -27.09 36.68
C GLY A 39 -14.42 -26.38 36.74
N GLN A 40 -13.55 -26.57 35.77
CA GLN A 40 -12.37 -25.71 35.61
C GLN A 40 -12.42 -25.10 34.23
N GLU A 41 -12.55 -23.78 34.20
CA GLU A 41 -12.11 -23.02 33.06
C GLU A 41 -10.64 -23.42 32.84
N SER A 42 -10.44 -24.40 31.94
CA SER A 42 -9.10 -24.60 31.39
C SER A 42 -8.79 -23.29 30.69
N GLY A 43 -7.99 -22.49 31.37
CA GLY A 43 -7.36 -21.35 30.72
C GLY A 43 -6.76 -21.89 29.45
N LEU A 44 -7.45 -21.66 28.36
CA LEU A 44 -6.81 -21.54 27.09
C LEU A 44 -5.73 -20.52 27.39
N THR A 45 -4.52 -21.00 27.61
CA THR A 45 -3.34 -20.18 27.44
C THR A 45 -3.45 -19.74 25.99
N GLU A 46 -4.17 -18.65 25.78
CA GLU A 46 -4.02 -17.90 24.56
C GLU A 46 -2.52 -17.69 24.46
N LYS A 47 -1.90 -18.46 23.55
CA LYS A 47 -0.52 -18.18 23.18
C LYS A 47 -0.54 -16.69 22.93
N PRO A 48 0.22 -15.89 23.71
CA PRO A 48 0.13 -14.45 23.55
C PRO A 48 0.29 -14.20 22.07
N ILE A 49 -0.75 -13.63 21.46
CA ILE A 49 -0.67 -13.17 20.08
C ILE A 49 0.46 -12.15 20.17
N MET A 50 1.66 -12.56 19.80
CA MET A 50 2.78 -11.62 19.73
C MET A 50 2.27 -10.52 18.82
N ALA A 51 2.08 -9.34 19.40
CA ALA A 51 1.65 -8.19 18.64
C ALA A 51 2.64 -8.03 17.48
N ASP A 52 2.13 -8.13 16.28
CA ASP A 52 2.94 -7.89 15.09
C ASP A 52 3.30 -6.42 15.05
N ASN A 53 4.58 -6.13 15.14
CA ASN A 53 5.13 -4.78 15.07
C ASN A 53 5.95 -4.56 13.79
N ASP A 54 6.04 -5.58 12.95
CA ASP A 54 6.79 -5.50 11.70
C ASP A 54 5.89 -4.94 10.61
N PRO A 55 6.31 -3.87 9.90
CA PRO A 55 5.54 -3.32 8.81
C PRO A 55 5.64 -4.21 7.56
N PRO A 56 4.70 -4.08 6.61
CA PRO A 56 4.77 -4.73 5.31
C PRO A 56 6.13 -4.57 4.62
N GLU A 57 6.51 -5.55 3.81
CA GLU A 57 7.77 -5.55 3.08
C GLU A 57 7.88 -4.35 2.12
N GLU A 58 9.12 -4.01 1.74
CA GLU A 58 9.35 -2.93 0.78
C GLU A 58 8.76 -3.26 -0.59
N PHE A 59 8.17 -2.27 -1.21
CA PHE A 59 7.59 -2.41 -2.54
C PHE A 59 7.75 -1.11 -3.33
N LYS A 60 7.49 -1.18 -4.63
CA LYS A 60 7.53 -0.02 -5.52
C LYS A 60 6.29 -0.02 -6.41
N PRO A 61 5.46 1.03 -6.35
CA PRO A 61 4.35 1.19 -7.28
C PRO A 61 4.89 1.41 -8.70
N GLU A 62 4.27 0.76 -9.67
CA GLU A 62 4.57 0.91 -11.10
C GLU A 62 3.42 1.63 -11.79
N ILE A 63 3.75 2.52 -12.73
CA ILE A 63 2.76 3.25 -13.52
C ILE A 63 2.70 2.61 -14.90
N VAL A 64 1.55 2.05 -15.24
CA VAL A 64 1.33 1.30 -16.48
C VAL A 64 0.16 1.87 -17.28
N PHE A 65 0.25 1.81 -18.59
CA PHE A 65 -0.84 2.16 -19.50
C PHE A 65 -1.59 0.88 -19.87
N ILE A 66 -2.91 0.86 -19.67
CA ILE A 66 -3.76 -0.29 -19.98
C ILE A 66 -4.76 0.14 -21.06
N GLU A 67 -4.56 -0.36 -22.27
CA GLU A 67 -5.33 0.06 -23.44
C GLU A 67 -6.67 -0.66 -23.53
N GLU A 68 -6.69 -1.98 -23.57
CA GLU A 68 -7.88 -2.76 -23.85
C GLU A 68 -8.87 -2.79 -22.68
N THR A 69 -8.45 -3.29 -21.53
CA THR A 69 -9.33 -3.47 -20.35
C THR A 69 -9.45 -2.21 -19.52
N GLY A 70 -8.46 -1.32 -19.59
CA GLY A 70 -8.42 -0.07 -18.84
C GLY A 70 -9.02 1.13 -19.58
N GLY A 71 -9.50 0.96 -20.81
CA GLY A 71 -10.07 2.04 -21.62
C GLY A 71 -9.05 3.14 -21.97
N GLY A 72 -7.80 2.77 -22.22
CA GLY A 72 -6.73 3.69 -22.59
C GLY A 72 -6.35 4.66 -21.46
N LYS A 73 -6.18 4.15 -20.26
CA LYS A 73 -5.84 4.94 -19.06
C LYS A 73 -4.56 4.46 -18.39
N TRP A 74 -3.98 5.36 -17.60
CA TRP A 74 -2.84 5.07 -16.74
C TRP A 74 -3.30 4.58 -15.37
N PHE A 75 -2.65 3.53 -14.90
CA PHE A 75 -2.92 2.88 -13.64
C PHE A 75 -1.66 2.82 -12.78
N ALA A 76 -1.85 2.84 -11.47
CA ALA A 76 -0.83 2.41 -10.52
C ALA A 76 -1.04 0.92 -10.22
N VAL A 77 0.01 0.14 -10.38
CA VAL A 77 0.07 -1.28 -10.00
C VAL A 77 1.00 -1.41 -8.82
N PHE A 78 0.56 -2.05 -7.77
CA PHE A 78 1.32 -2.24 -6.54
C PHE A 78 0.91 -3.53 -5.85
N ALA A 79 1.88 -4.17 -5.22
CA ALA A 79 1.68 -5.30 -4.35
C ALA A 79 2.83 -5.38 -3.35
N THR A 80 2.55 -5.85 -2.16
CA THR A 80 3.54 -6.25 -1.19
C THR A 80 2.98 -7.40 -0.36
N GLN A 81 3.81 -7.98 0.46
CA GLN A 81 3.45 -9.02 1.41
C GLN A 81 3.86 -8.60 2.82
N ASP A 82 3.25 -9.24 3.77
CA ASP A 82 3.57 -9.12 5.17
C ASP A 82 3.67 -10.51 5.79
N LYS A 83 4.74 -10.76 6.54
CA LYS A 83 5.02 -12.07 7.14
C LYS A 83 4.31 -12.30 8.47
N GLY A 84 3.85 -11.24 9.09
CA GLY A 84 3.19 -11.27 10.38
C GLY A 84 1.68 -11.33 10.27
N ALA A 85 1.02 -10.18 10.44
CA ALA A 85 -0.44 -10.08 10.46
C ALA A 85 -1.10 -10.22 9.07
N GLY A 86 -0.30 -10.08 8.01
CA GLY A 86 -0.76 -10.06 6.62
C GLY A 86 -1.39 -8.72 6.23
N ILE A 87 -1.40 -8.43 4.93
CA ILE A 87 -1.93 -7.17 4.40
C ILE A 87 -3.41 -7.02 4.72
N GLY A 88 -3.77 -5.88 5.30
CA GLY A 88 -5.13 -5.47 5.58
C GLY A 88 -5.75 -4.75 4.38
N HIS A 89 -5.13 -3.65 3.92
CA HIS A 89 -5.56 -2.90 2.75
C HIS A 89 -4.45 -1.97 2.26
N TYR A 90 -4.69 -1.38 1.10
CA TYR A 90 -3.83 -0.33 0.56
C TYR A 90 -4.58 0.99 0.50
N GLU A 91 -3.81 2.07 0.58
CA GLU A 91 -4.31 3.41 0.32
C GLU A 91 -3.38 4.12 -0.66
N ILE A 92 -3.97 4.96 -1.50
CA ILE A 92 -3.27 5.73 -2.52
C ILE A 92 -3.51 7.22 -2.33
N LYS A 93 -2.53 8.01 -2.75
CA LYS A 93 -2.60 9.46 -2.79
C LYS A 93 -1.80 10.00 -3.95
N GLU A 94 -2.41 10.85 -4.76
CA GLU A 94 -1.76 11.57 -5.83
C GLU A 94 -1.50 13.03 -5.44
N ASN A 95 -0.31 13.54 -5.73
CA ASN A 95 0.01 14.94 -5.46
C ASN A 95 1.03 15.49 -6.46
N ARG A 96 0.72 16.64 -7.05
CA ARG A 96 1.61 17.38 -7.96
C ARG A 96 2.75 18.09 -7.26
N LYS A 97 2.66 18.31 -5.95
CA LYS A 97 3.68 18.99 -5.17
C LYS A 97 4.54 17.98 -4.42
N TYR A 98 5.81 18.31 -4.27
CA TYR A 98 6.74 17.49 -3.50
C TYR A 98 6.33 17.33 -2.02
N PHE A 99 5.50 18.24 -1.49
CA PHE A 99 4.97 18.19 -0.12
C PHE A 99 3.49 17.80 -0.12
N PRO A 100 3.16 16.56 0.27
CA PRO A 100 1.81 16.00 0.16
C PRO A 100 0.87 16.35 1.33
N PHE A 101 1.08 17.46 2.03
CA PHE A 101 0.34 17.76 3.27
C PHE A 101 -1.17 17.95 3.10
N PHE A 102 -1.65 18.30 1.91
CA PHE A 102 -3.06 18.64 1.68
C PHE A 102 -3.86 17.59 0.91
N SER A 103 -3.22 16.51 0.45
CA SER A 103 -3.95 15.45 -0.26
C SER A 103 -4.37 14.33 0.70
N LYS A 104 -5.59 13.84 0.51
CA LYS A 104 -6.16 12.77 1.33
C LYS A 104 -5.74 11.40 0.81
N TRP A 105 -5.56 10.45 1.71
CA TRP A 105 -5.44 9.04 1.40
C TRP A 105 -6.82 8.47 1.07
N VAL A 106 -6.88 7.61 0.06
CA VAL A 106 -8.09 6.89 -0.37
C VAL A 106 -7.76 5.41 -0.41
N ILE A 107 -8.67 4.57 0.07
CA ILE A 107 -8.53 3.12 -0.06
C ILE A 107 -8.49 2.78 -1.54
N ALA A 108 -7.58 1.88 -1.91
CA ALA A 108 -7.33 1.50 -3.29
C ALA A 108 -7.01 0.01 -3.43
N GLU A 109 -7.41 -0.55 -4.55
CA GLU A 109 -7.04 -1.88 -4.99
C GLU A 109 -6.11 -1.79 -6.19
N SER A 110 -5.23 -2.75 -6.37
CA SER A 110 -4.30 -2.82 -7.51
C SER A 110 -4.87 -3.71 -8.62
N PRO A 111 -4.93 -3.25 -9.87
CA PRO A 111 -4.50 -1.94 -10.38
C PRO A 111 -5.49 -0.81 -10.09
N HIS A 112 -4.99 0.39 -9.74
CA HIS A 112 -5.78 1.58 -9.45
C HIS A 112 -5.66 2.62 -10.56
N ALA A 113 -6.78 3.07 -11.14
CA ALA A 113 -6.78 4.10 -12.17
C ALA A 113 -6.34 5.46 -11.59
N LEU A 114 -5.33 6.08 -12.20
CA LEU A 114 -4.85 7.38 -11.76
C LEU A 114 -5.86 8.49 -12.08
N ASN A 115 -5.99 9.45 -11.17
CA ASN A 115 -6.74 10.68 -11.45
C ASN A 115 -5.94 11.62 -12.37
N ASP A 116 -4.62 11.71 -12.17
CA ASP A 116 -3.74 12.51 -13.01
C ASP A 116 -3.24 11.71 -14.23
N GLN A 117 -4.06 11.63 -15.27
CA GLN A 117 -3.72 10.99 -16.53
C GLN A 117 -2.61 11.71 -17.32
N LYS A 118 -2.16 12.90 -16.86
CA LYS A 118 -1.03 13.63 -17.45
C LYS A 118 0.31 13.27 -16.81
N LEU A 119 0.33 12.36 -15.83
CA LEU A 119 1.51 11.83 -15.18
C LEU A 119 2.46 12.89 -14.58
N LYS A 120 1.90 13.99 -14.10
CA LYS A 120 2.62 15.10 -13.45
C LYS A 120 2.64 15.00 -11.92
N SER A 121 1.88 14.03 -11.37
CA SER A 121 1.75 13.82 -9.93
C SER A 121 2.69 12.72 -9.43
N PHE A 122 3.20 12.90 -8.22
CA PHE A 122 3.74 11.79 -7.43
C PHE A 122 2.58 10.90 -7.00
N VAL A 123 2.77 9.59 -7.09
CA VAL A 123 1.82 8.61 -6.63
C VAL A 123 2.40 7.94 -5.39
N TYR A 124 1.77 8.19 -4.25
CA TYR A 124 2.13 7.56 -2.98
C TYR A 124 1.15 6.42 -2.71
N VAL A 125 1.69 5.27 -2.36
CA VAL A 125 0.91 4.11 -1.94
C VAL A 125 1.39 3.69 -0.56
N ARG A 126 0.47 3.43 0.34
CA ARG A 126 0.80 2.80 1.61
C ARG A 126 0.05 1.49 1.77
N ALA A 127 0.77 0.47 2.21
CA ALA A 127 0.22 -0.80 2.64
C ALA A 127 0.04 -0.75 4.14
N LEU A 128 -1.12 -1.15 4.61
CA LEU A 128 -1.43 -1.33 6.02
C LEU A 128 -1.63 -2.82 6.26
N ASP A 129 -0.97 -3.36 7.27
CA ASP A 129 -1.24 -4.71 7.71
C ASP A 129 -2.46 -4.77 8.63
N LYS A 130 -2.85 -5.96 9.04
CA LYS A 130 -3.99 -6.17 9.95
C LYS A 130 -3.67 -5.79 11.41
N ALA A 131 -2.40 -5.60 11.75
CA ALA A 131 -1.95 -5.12 13.05
C ALA A 131 -1.89 -3.59 13.13
N GLY A 132 -1.99 -2.90 11.98
CA GLY A 132 -1.97 -1.43 11.87
C GLY A 132 -0.61 -0.84 11.54
N ASN A 133 0.42 -1.66 11.26
CA ASN A 133 1.71 -1.17 10.81
C ASN A 133 1.63 -0.71 9.36
N ILE A 134 2.45 0.28 9.00
CA ILE A 134 2.34 0.98 7.70
C ILE A 134 3.69 0.98 6.98
N LYS A 135 3.67 0.60 5.71
CA LYS A 135 4.78 0.83 4.78
C LYS A 135 4.32 1.71 3.63
N THR A 136 5.05 2.80 3.39
CA THR A 136 4.74 3.74 2.30
C THR A 136 5.80 3.66 1.22
N ALA A 137 5.35 3.66 -0.04
CA ALA A 137 6.17 3.71 -1.23
C ALA A 137 5.69 4.80 -2.17
N ALA A 138 6.53 5.26 -3.09
CA ALA A 138 6.19 6.32 -4.02
C ALA A 138 6.71 6.05 -5.43
N ALA A 139 5.90 6.36 -6.43
CA ALA A 139 6.30 6.48 -7.81
C ALA A 139 6.46 7.97 -8.18
N GLN A 140 7.53 8.28 -8.90
CA GLN A 140 7.79 9.62 -9.39
C GLN A 140 6.93 9.93 -10.61
N PRO A 141 6.59 11.21 -10.85
CA PRO A 141 5.91 11.63 -12.06
C PRO A 141 6.73 11.28 -13.30
N LEU A 142 6.13 10.65 -14.31
CA LEU A 142 6.80 10.34 -15.57
C LEU A 142 7.01 11.59 -16.44
N MET A 143 6.15 12.60 -16.29
CA MET A 143 6.20 13.88 -17.04
C MET A 143 6.59 15.06 -16.14
N PHE A 144 7.48 14.82 -15.18
CA PHE A 144 7.97 15.88 -14.29
C PHE A 144 8.94 16.79 -15.03
N LYS A 145 8.56 18.08 -15.09
CA LYS A 145 9.48 19.13 -15.56
C LYS A 145 9.88 19.98 -14.34
N TRP A 146 11.17 20.09 -14.06
CA TRP A 146 11.70 20.81 -12.90
C TRP A 146 11.21 22.27 -12.83
N TYR A 147 10.93 22.88 -13.97
CA TYR A 147 10.43 24.26 -14.07
C TYR A 147 8.92 24.38 -13.81
N ASP A 148 8.17 23.28 -13.74
CA ASP A 148 6.75 23.32 -13.34
C ASP A 148 6.61 23.59 -11.82
N ASN A 149 7.72 23.66 -11.09
CA ASN A 149 7.70 23.98 -9.66
C ASN A 149 7.71 25.50 -9.43
N TYR A 150 6.57 26.13 -9.58
CA TYR A 150 6.39 27.57 -9.35
C TYR A 150 6.90 28.06 -7.98
N PHE A 151 6.94 27.21 -6.98
CA PHE A 151 7.47 27.54 -5.66
C PHE A 151 8.97 27.90 -5.70
N LEU A 152 9.76 27.16 -6.46
CA LEU A 152 11.18 27.48 -6.68
C LEU A 152 11.35 28.83 -7.36
N TRP A 153 10.53 29.14 -8.36
CA TRP A 153 10.57 30.43 -9.05
C TRP A 153 10.19 31.59 -8.11
N ILE A 154 9.19 31.40 -7.25
CA ILE A 154 8.81 32.39 -6.23
C ILE A 154 9.98 32.64 -5.27
N ILE A 155 10.66 31.60 -4.79
CA ILE A 155 11.82 31.74 -3.92
C ILE A 155 12.95 32.52 -4.64
N ILE A 156 13.26 32.18 -5.88
CA ILE A 156 14.30 32.88 -6.66
C ILE A 156 13.96 34.36 -6.82
N ILE A 157 12.73 34.71 -7.12
CA ILE A 157 12.26 36.08 -7.25
C ILE A 157 12.37 36.84 -5.93
N VAL A 158 11.94 36.25 -4.82
CA VAL A 158 11.98 36.86 -3.49
C VAL A 158 13.42 37.08 -3.06
N VAL A 159 14.30 36.09 -3.22
CA VAL A 159 15.71 36.20 -2.84
C VAL A 159 16.44 37.25 -3.71
N SER A 160 16.24 37.24 -5.02
CA SER A 160 16.84 38.24 -5.92
C SER A 160 16.34 39.66 -5.62
N GLY A 161 15.05 39.81 -5.33
CA GLY A 161 14.48 41.09 -4.92
C GLY A 161 15.06 41.61 -3.59
N ALA A 162 15.22 40.73 -2.60
CA ALA A 162 15.84 41.08 -1.31
C ALA A 162 17.31 41.53 -1.47
N ILE A 163 18.06 40.81 -2.32
CA ILE A 163 19.47 41.20 -2.63
C ILE A 163 19.52 42.56 -3.31
N ALA A 164 18.72 42.78 -4.35
CA ALA A 164 18.66 44.05 -5.06
C ALA A 164 18.26 45.21 -4.13
N PHE A 165 17.28 45.02 -3.26
CA PHE A 165 16.87 45.99 -2.25
C PHE A 165 18.00 46.31 -1.29
N GLY A 166 18.75 45.33 -0.82
CA GLY A 166 19.92 45.51 0.05
C GLY A 166 21.02 46.35 -0.61
N PHE A 167 21.29 46.15 -1.91
CA PHE A 167 22.26 46.95 -2.66
C PHE A 167 21.80 48.41 -2.82
N VAL A 168 20.56 48.67 -3.14
CA VAL A 168 19.99 50.01 -3.28
C VAL A 168 20.04 50.79 -1.96
N PHE A 169 19.67 50.12 -0.85
CA PHE A 169 19.69 50.75 0.48
C PHE A 169 21.10 51.07 0.97
N LYS A 170 22.07 50.17 0.72
CA LYS A 170 23.49 50.39 1.09
C LYS A 170 24.14 51.48 0.27
N GLY A 171 23.69 51.71 -0.97
CA GLY A 171 24.15 52.82 -1.80
C GLY A 171 23.69 54.18 -1.32
N LYS A 172 22.49 54.31 -0.76
CA LYS A 172 21.93 55.55 -0.22
C LYS A 172 22.55 56.04 1.10
N ASN A 173 23.15 55.14 1.89
CA ASN A 173 23.77 55.49 3.18
C ASN A 173 25.25 55.88 3.06
N LYS A 174 25.79 56.01 1.84
CA LYS A 174 27.19 56.42 1.59
C LYS A 174 27.33 57.80 0.95
N SER A 175 26.22 58.54 0.81
CA SER A 175 26.23 59.91 0.25
C SER A 175 26.07 60.98 1.33
#